data_b23a7658ea4170ba7255489fee098f9a
#
_entry.id   b23a7658ea4170ba7255489fee098f9a
#
_cell.length_a   1.000
_cell.length_b   1.000
_cell.length_c   1.000
_cell.angle_alpha   90.00
_cell.angle_beta   90.00
_cell.angle_gamma   90.00
#
_symmetry.space_group_name_H-M   'P 1'
#
loop_
_entity.id
_entity.type
_entity.pdbx_description
1 polymer ?
#
loop_
_entity_poly.entity_id
_entity_poly.type
_entity_poly.pdbx_seq_one_letter_code
_entity_poly.pdbx_strand_id
1 'polypeptide(L)'
;MPREIPVTDGFPPSERTRVRRLPERGVYERDEIYPVVDAALTCTIAYLLDGRPHATATAHWRDGDRLYWHGSAASRFLKSVVGTEVSVSIHLTDGIVLARSGFDSSFNYRSATLFGICEEITGEEKAVQLDAFVDKLVPGRTADLRASTEQELKATTLLGMTITEASGKIRSGGVHDNPEDSQETVWAGVLGVETRFTELTPDDETPVLAEAAENLRRLLGKVI
;
A
#
# COMPACT_ATOMS: atom_id res chain seq x y z
N MET A 1 -27.23 33.58 -2.95
CA MET A 1 -26.71 32.56 -3.84
C MET A 1 -26.12 31.47 -2.95
N PRO A 2 -26.57 30.19 -3.03
CA PRO A 2 -25.94 29.12 -2.32
C PRO A 2 -24.51 28.98 -2.85
N ARG A 3 -23.52 28.91 -1.94
CA ARG A 3 -22.14 28.54 -2.32
C ARG A 3 -22.19 27.11 -2.82
N GLU A 4 -21.84 26.89 -4.08
CA GLU A 4 -21.50 25.55 -4.58
C GLU A 4 -20.39 25.00 -3.67
N ILE A 5 -20.69 23.94 -2.96
CA ILE A 5 -19.67 23.15 -2.24
C ILE A 5 -18.84 22.51 -3.36
N PRO A 6 -17.52 22.75 -3.43
CA PRO A 6 -16.70 22.08 -4.43
C PRO A 6 -16.88 20.58 -4.25
N VAL A 7 -17.17 19.86 -5.33
CA VAL A 7 -17.15 18.40 -5.37
C VAL A 7 -15.69 18.01 -5.12
N THR A 8 -15.38 17.63 -3.90
CA THR A 8 -14.04 17.10 -3.55
C THR A 8 -13.92 15.73 -4.18
N ASP A 9 -12.83 15.49 -4.88
CA ASP A 9 -12.48 14.16 -5.42
C ASP A 9 -11.89 13.28 -4.32
N GLY A 10 -12.65 13.11 -3.22
CA GLY A 10 -12.19 12.47 -2.01
C GLY A 10 -13.23 11.53 -1.39
N PHE A 11 -12.83 10.93 -0.26
CA PHE A 11 -13.66 10.09 0.58
C PHE A 11 -14.18 10.92 1.76
N PRO A 12 -15.46 11.32 1.80
CA PRO A 12 -15.99 12.09 2.92
C PRO A 12 -15.72 11.36 4.24
N PRO A 13 -15.18 12.04 5.29
CA PRO A 13 -14.90 11.40 6.57
C PRO A 13 -16.17 10.83 7.19
N SER A 14 -16.23 9.51 7.33
CA SER A 14 -17.28 8.79 8.05
C SER A 14 -16.96 8.70 9.55
N GLU A 15 -17.83 8.09 10.32
CA GLU A 15 -17.57 7.88 11.75
C GLU A 15 -16.32 7.01 11.97
N ARG A 16 -16.08 5.98 11.14
CA ARG A 16 -14.94 5.06 11.25
C ARG A 16 -13.66 5.57 10.59
N THR A 17 -13.75 6.45 9.58
CA THR A 17 -12.59 6.96 8.85
C THR A 17 -12.05 8.27 9.41
N ARG A 18 -12.83 8.99 10.21
CA ARG A 18 -12.44 10.29 10.76
C ARG A 18 -11.23 10.19 11.68
N VAL A 19 -10.14 10.86 11.32
CA VAL A 19 -8.96 11.00 12.17
C VAL A 19 -9.28 11.95 13.32
N ARG A 20 -9.44 11.41 14.53
CA ARG A 20 -9.86 12.18 15.72
C ARG A 20 -8.69 12.78 16.49
N ARG A 21 -7.56 12.05 16.58
CA ARG A 21 -6.34 12.53 17.23
C ARG A 21 -5.40 13.12 16.20
N LEU A 22 -5.00 14.37 16.38
CA LEU A 22 -4.19 15.14 15.42
C LEU A 22 -4.87 15.17 14.05
N PRO A 23 -6.09 15.74 13.98
CA PRO A 23 -6.91 15.73 12.76
C PRO A 23 -6.23 16.45 11.58
N GLU A 24 -5.30 17.37 11.86
CA GLU A 24 -4.48 18.06 10.86
C GLU A 24 -3.54 17.13 10.06
N ARG A 25 -3.35 15.89 10.52
CA ARG A 25 -2.59 14.86 9.81
C ARG A 25 -3.47 13.95 8.98
N GLY A 26 -4.79 14.07 9.12
CA GLY A 26 -5.76 13.29 8.36
C GLY A 26 -5.91 13.82 6.94
N VAL A 27 -5.88 12.92 5.96
CA VAL A 27 -6.09 13.21 4.55
C VAL A 27 -7.19 12.32 4.00
N TYR A 28 -8.00 12.85 3.07
CA TYR A 28 -9.19 12.18 2.57
C TYR A 28 -9.34 12.27 1.06
N GLU A 29 -8.54 13.09 0.41
CA GLU A 29 -8.56 13.24 -1.05
C GLU A 29 -7.82 12.08 -1.73
N ARG A 30 -8.29 11.67 -2.91
CA ARG A 30 -7.68 10.57 -3.68
C ARG A 30 -6.24 10.86 -4.06
N ASP A 31 -5.94 12.10 -4.43
CA ASP A 31 -4.59 12.54 -4.80
C ASP A 31 -3.58 12.52 -3.64
N GLU A 32 -4.06 12.45 -2.39
CA GLU A 32 -3.22 12.28 -1.20
C GLU A 32 -3.12 10.80 -0.76
N ILE A 33 -4.23 10.03 -0.85
CA ILE A 33 -4.31 8.64 -0.38
C ILE A 33 -3.70 7.68 -1.40
N TYR A 34 -4.03 7.82 -2.69
CA TYR A 34 -3.60 6.87 -3.71
C TYR A 34 -2.09 6.82 -3.92
N PRO A 35 -1.32 7.92 -3.85
CA PRO A 35 0.14 7.82 -3.85
C PRO A 35 0.71 6.96 -2.73
N VAL A 36 0.08 6.93 -1.54
CA VAL A 36 0.48 6.03 -0.44
C VAL A 36 0.19 4.57 -0.79
N VAL A 37 -0.98 4.31 -1.36
CA VAL A 37 -1.39 2.97 -1.81
C VAL A 37 -0.46 2.47 -2.92
N ASP A 38 -0.18 3.32 -3.90
CA ASP A 38 0.61 2.95 -5.08
C ASP A 38 2.11 2.80 -4.78
N ALA A 39 2.65 3.53 -3.79
CA ALA A 39 4.04 3.40 -3.40
C ALA A 39 4.33 2.08 -2.67
N ALA A 40 3.41 1.57 -1.87
CA ALA A 40 3.63 0.37 -1.08
C ALA A 40 3.62 -0.91 -1.96
N LEU A 41 4.51 -1.84 -1.64
CA LEU A 41 4.57 -3.16 -2.31
C LEU A 41 3.59 -4.16 -1.69
N THR A 42 3.28 -3.99 -0.40
CA THR A 42 2.42 -4.89 0.36
C THR A 42 1.42 -4.11 1.20
N CYS A 43 0.31 -4.76 1.49
CA CYS A 43 -0.69 -4.27 2.43
C CYS A 43 -1.02 -5.34 3.47
N THR A 44 -1.74 -4.96 4.51
CA THR A 44 -2.35 -5.89 5.48
C THR A 44 -3.86 -5.83 5.32
N ILE A 45 -4.47 -6.98 5.04
CA ILE A 45 -5.92 -7.13 4.95
C ILE A 45 -6.44 -7.69 6.27
N ALA A 46 -7.25 -6.91 6.96
CA ALA A 46 -7.93 -7.31 8.19
C ALA A 46 -9.37 -7.76 7.88
N TYR A 47 -9.76 -8.91 8.40
CA TYR A 47 -11.06 -9.54 8.16
C TYR A 47 -11.52 -10.36 9.36
N LEU A 48 -12.77 -10.75 9.34
CA LEU A 48 -13.34 -11.68 10.33
C LEU A 48 -13.47 -13.08 9.72
N LEU A 49 -13.00 -14.08 10.44
CA LEU A 49 -13.22 -15.48 10.11
C LEU A 49 -13.74 -16.21 11.35
N ASP A 50 -14.92 -16.83 11.23
CA ASP A 50 -15.61 -17.46 12.35
C ASP A 50 -15.76 -16.51 13.57
N GLY A 51 -16.08 -15.23 13.31
CA GLY A 51 -16.24 -14.18 14.33
C GLY A 51 -14.95 -13.72 15.00
N ARG A 52 -13.79 -14.18 14.53
CA ARG A 52 -12.46 -13.81 15.06
C ARG A 52 -11.72 -12.89 14.11
N PRO A 53 -11.00 -11.88 14.62
CA PRO A 53 -10.20 -10.99 13.78
C PRO A 53 -8.96 -11.73 13.27
N HIS A 54 -8.69 -11.54 12.00
CA HIS A 54 -7.49 -11.99 11.29
C HIS A 54 -6.86 -10.84 10.55
N ALA A 55 -5.56 -10.93 10.29
CA ALA A 55 -4.81 -10.01 9.47
C ALA A 55 -3.82 -10.79 8.60
N THR A 56 -3.82 -10.53 7.30
CA THR A 56 -2.94 -11.21 6.33
C THR A 56 -2.19 -10.16 5.51
N ALA A 57 -0.86 -10.23 5.52
CA ALA A 57 -0.03 -9.42 4.64
C ALA A 57 -0.02 -10.05 3.24
N THR A 58 -0.16 -9.23 2.21
CA THR A 58 -0.12 -9.66 0.81
C THR A 58 0.37 -8.54 -0.09
N ALA A 59 0.83 -8.89 -1.31
CA ALA A 59 1.03 -7.91 -2.37
C ALA A 59 -0.31 -7.37 -2.86
N HIS A 60 -0.31 -6.12 -3.33
CA HIS A 60 -1.50 -5.48 -3.87
C HIS A 60 -1.14 -4.54 -5.03
N TRP A 61 -2.13 -4.18 -5.79
CA TRP A 61 -2.09 -3.09 -6.77
C TRP A 61 -3.45 -2.43 -6.88
N ARG A 62 -3.48 -1.25 -7.43
CA ARG A 62 -4.69 -0.47 -7.64
C ARG A 62 -4.85 -0.14 -9.13
N ASP A 63 -6.08 -0.20 -9.58
CA ASP A 63 -6.50 0.30 -10.87
C ASP A 63 -7.79 1.10 -10.69
N GLY A 64 -7.76 2.39 -11.01
CA GLY A 64 -8.86 3.29 -10.69
C GLY A 64 -9.19 3.30 -9.19
N ASP A 65 -10.44 3.09 -8.84
CA ASP A 65 -10.94 3.00 -7.46
C ASP A 65 -10.98 1.55 -6.94
N ARG A 66 -10.35 0.60 -7.62
CA ARG A 66 -10.30 -0.81 -7.19
C ARG A 66 -8.91 -1.20 -6.73
N LEU A 67 -8.87 -1.86 -5.57
CA LEU A 67 -7.67 -2.51 -5.05
C LEU A 67 -7.76 -4.00 -5.34
N TYR A 68 -6.65 -4.60 -5.75
CA TYR A 68 -6.56 -6.01 -6.10
C TYR A 68 -5.47 -6.71 -5.30
N TRP A 69 -5.66 -8.00 -5.07
CA TRP A 69 -4.64 -8.92 -4.54
C TRP A 69 -4.96 -10.33 -4.99
N HIS A 70 -3.98 -11.20 -5.01
CA HIS A 70 -4.13 -12.56 -5.49
C HIS A 70 -3.42 -13.57 -4.60
N GLY A 71 -3.67 -14.84 -4.86
CA GLY A 71 -2.97 -15.96 -4.23
C GLY A 71 -3.46 -17.30 -4.73
N SER A 72 -3.03 -18.38 -4.08
CA SER A 72 -3.44 -19.73 -4.45
C SER A 72 -4.95 -19.92 -4.35
N ALA A 73 -5.55 -20.58 -5.33
CA ALA A 73 -6.95 -21.00 -5.28
C ALA A 73 -7.28 -21.95 -4.09
N ALA A 74 -6.28 -22.53 -3.46
CA ALA A 74 -6.43 -23.31 -2.23
C ALA A 74 -6.49 -22.45 -0.96
N SER A 75 -6.18 -21.15 -1.04
CA SER A 75 -6.09 -20.27 0.12
C SER A 75 -7.41 -20.16 0.89
N ARG A 76 -7.38 -20.52 2.17
CA ARG A 76 -8.53 -20.36 3.08
C ARG A 76 -8.89 -18.88 3.24
N PHE A 77 -7.89 -18.02 3.37
CA PHE A 77 -8.06 -16.57 3.49
C PHE A 77 -8.88 -16.02 2.31
N LEU A 78 -8.42 -16.24 1.07
CA LEU A 78 -9.07 -15.69 -0.11
C LEU A 78 -10.53 -16.16 -0.22
N LYS A 79 -10.78 -17.45 0.05
CA LYS A 79 -12.14 -17.99 0.03
C LYS A 79 -13.05 -17.38 1.10
N SER A 80 -12.50 -17.05 2.26
CA SER A 80 -13.30 -16.58 3.41
C SER A 80 -13.72 -15.13 3.30
N VAL A 81 -13.04 -14.31 2.49
CA VAL A 81 -13.31 -12.88 2.38
C VAL A 81 -14.20 -12.49 1.18
N VAL A 82 -14.46 -13.41 0.24
CA VAL A 82 -15.36 -13.16 -0.89
C VAL A 82 -16.75 -12.79 -0.39
N GLY A 83 -17.30 -11.68 -0.87
CA GLY A 83 -18.60 -11.14 -0.46
C GLY A 83 -18.62 -10.48 0.92
N THR A 84 -17.48 -10.37 1.59
CA THR A 84 -17.39 -9.73 2.91
C THR A 84 -16.69 -8.36 2.84
N GLU A 85 -17.01 -7.50 3.79
CA GLU A 85 -16.29 -6.26 3.97
C GLU A 85 -14.94 -6.53 4.67
N VAL A 86 -13.90 -5.89 4.18
CA VAL A 86 -12.55 -5.93 4.77
C VAL A 86 -12.01 -4.52 5.01
N SER A 87 -11.02 -4.43 5.89
CA SER A 87 -10.21 -3.26 6.07
C SER A 87 -8.80 -3.53 5.56
N VAL A 88 -8.28 -2.66 4.70
CA VAL A 88 -6.91 -2.75 4.18
C VAL A 88 -6.08 -1.64 4.80
N SER A 89 -4.98 -2.01 5.45
CA SER A 89 -4.01 -1.09 6.04
C SER A 89 -2.71 -1.10 5.25
N ILE A 90 -2.24 0.09 4.91
CA ILE A 90 -0.99 0.35 4.21
C ILE A 90 -0.22 1.39 5.02
N HIS A 91 1.09 1.19 5.18
CA HIS A 91 1.94 2.19 5.83
C HIS A 91 3.35 2.18 5.27
N LEU A 92 3.95 3.36 5.23
CA LEU A 92 5.33 3.60 4.88
C LEU A 92 5.96 4.42 6.00
N THR A 93 7.15 4.02 6.43
CA THR A 93 7.92 4.76 7.44
C THR A 93 8.97 5.61 6.70
N ASP A 94 8.92 6.91 6.92
CA ASP A 94 9.79 7.88 6.24
C ASP A 94 10.90 8.42 7.18
N GLY A 95 10.80 8.17 8.50
CA GLY A 95 11.84 8.57 9.43
C GLY A 95 11.50 8.37 10.91
N ILE A 96 12.52 8.37 11.73
CA ILE A 96 12.43 8.36 13.19
C ILE A 96 12.72 9.78 13.68
N VAL A 97 11.80 10.36 14.43
CA VAL A 97 11.95 11.69 15.01
C VAL A 97 12.41 11.53 16.45
N LEU A 98 13.65 11.92 16.70
CA LEU A 98 14.26 11.87 18.02
C LEU A 98 14.22 13.26 18.64
N ALA A 99 13.40 13.41 19.65
CA ALA A 99 13.25 14.64 20.42
C ALA A 99 14.20 14.63 21.63
N ARG A 100 14.27 15.75 22.36
CA ARG A 100 15.02 15.85 23.60
C ARG A 100 14.32 15.14 24.75
N SER A 101 13.03 14.86 24.61
CA SER A 101 12.27 14.00 25.52
C SER A 101 11.80 12.71 24.83
N GLY A 102 11.65 11.64 25.61
CA GLY A 102 11.06 10.41 25.09
C GLY A 102 9.59 10.57 24.69
N PHE A 103 8.89 11.50 25.34
CA PHE A 103 7.48 11.79 25.10
C PHE A 103 7.24 12.42 23.72
N ASP A 104 8.13 13.30 23.28
CA ASP A 104 8.01 14.04 22.01
C ASP A 104 8.65 13.30 20.83
N SER A 105 9.38 12.20 21.09
CA SER A 105 9.92 11.33 20.06
C SER A 105 8.79 10.61 19.29
N SER A 106 8.95 10.45 17.96
CA SER A 106 7.87 9.99 17.07
C SER A 106 8.42 9.40 15.77
N PHE A 107 7.53 9.15 14.80
CA PHE A 107 7.88 8.72 13.43
C PHE A 107 7.31 9.71 12.41
N ASN A 108 8.03 9.90 11.30
CA ASN A 108 7.47 10.38 10.05
C ASN A 108 6.96 9.18 9.26
N TYR A 109 5.74 9.28 8.74
CA TYR A 109 5.07 8.17 8.08
C TYR A 109 3.96 8.65 7.14
N ARG A 110 3.63 7.79 6.20
CA ARG A 110 2.43 7.88 5.36
C ARG A 110 1.62 6.60 5.57
N SER A 111 0.32 6.72 5.83
CA SER A 111 -0.55 5.55 5.98
C SER A 111 -1.90 5.77 5.32
N ALA A 112 -2.50 4.68 4.86
CA ALA A 112 -3.85 4.65 4.34
C ALA A 112 -4.61 3.47 4.95
N THR A 113 -5.90 3.71 5.27
CA THR A 113 -6.85 2.68 5.65
C THR A 113 -8.02 2.74 4.68
N LEU A 114 -8.29 1.63 4.01
CA LEU A 114 -9.29 1.51 2.97
C LEU A 114 -10.35 0.48 3.39
N PHE A 115 -11.59 0.68 2.96
CA PHE A 115 -12.68 -0.24 3.22
C PHE A 115 -13.46 -0.54 1.95
N GLY A 116 -13.97 -1.75 1.84
CA GLY A 116 -14.81 -2.20 0.74
C GLY A 116 -15.18 -3.67 0.85
N ILE A 117 -16.02 -4.11 -0.05
CA ILE A 117 -16.45 -5.50 -0.15
C ILE A 117 -15.57 -6.22 -1.18
N CYS A 118 -15.08 -7.41 -0.81
CA CYS A 118 -14.27 -8.25 -1.69
C CYS A 118 -15.12 -8.97 -2.72
N GLU A 119 -14.67 -8.97 -3.94
CA GLU A 119 -15.27 -9.72 -5.05
C GLU A 119 -14.23 -10.61 -5.70
N GLU A 120 -14.61 -11.81 -6.12
CA GLU A 120 -13.75 -12.65 -6.94
C GLU A 120 -13.77 -12.15 -8.39
N ILE A 121 -12.60 -11.91 -8.94
CA ILE A 121 -12.41 -11.47 -10.32
C ILE A 121 -12.17 -12.70 -11.19
N THR A 122 -12.93 -12.83 -12.25
CA THR A 122 -12.91 -13.99 -13.15
C THR A 122 -12.87 -13.56 -14.62
N GLY A 123 -12.77 -14.52 -15.53
CA GLY A 123 -12.81 -14.27 -16.97
C GLY A 123 -11.60 -13.47 -17.49
N GLU A 124 -11.84 -12.62 -18.46
CA GLU A 124 -10.81 -11.83 -19.14
C GLU A 124 -10.17 -10.79 -18.21
N GLU A 125 -10.97 -10.15 -17.36
CA GLU A 125 -10.49 -9.17 -16.37
C GLU A 125 -9.40 -9.77 -15.47
N LYS A 126 -9.55 -11.05 -15.09
CA LYS A 126 -8.56 -11.73 -14.25
C LYS A 126 -7.18 -11.80 -14.89
N ALA A 127 -7.10 -12.16 -16.18
CA ALA A 127 -5.83 -12.22 -16.89
C ALA A 127 -5.20 -10.83 -17.00
N VAL A 128 -5.99 -9.84 -17.41
CA VAL A 128 -5.54 -8.44 -17.52
C VAL A 128 -5.00 -7.91 -16.20
N GLN A 129 -5.69 -8.16 -15.09
CA GLN A 129 -5.26 -7.66 -13.78
C GLN A 129 -4.05 -8.42 -13.22
N LEU A 130 -3.87 -9.71 -13.52
CA LEU A 130 -2.65 -10.43 -13.15
C LEU A 130 -1.43 -9.93 -13.94
N ASP A 131 -1.59 -9.54 -15.21
CA ASP A 131 -0.55 -8.88 -15.98
C ASP A 131 -0.24 -7.48 -15.42
N ALA A 132 -1.26 -6.71 -15.04
CA ALA A 132 -1.09 -5.42 -14.37
C ALA A 132 -0.32 -5.54 -13.04
N PHE A 133 -0.50 -6.64 -12.28
CA PHE A 133 0.32 -6.92 -11.11
C PHE A 133 1.80 -7.07 -11.45
N VAL A 134 2.12 -7.84 -12.49
CA VAL A 134 3.51 -8.03 -12.93
C VAL A 134 4.15 -6.70 -13.34
N ASP A 135 3.42 -5.86 -14.07
CA ASP A 135 3.89 -4.53 -14.48
C ASP A 135 3.94 -3.54 -13.32
N LYS A 136 3.16 -3.73 -12.27
CA LYS A 136 3.32 -2.99 -11.00
C LYS A 136 4.65 -3.31 -10.31
N LEU A 137 5.08 -4.57 -10.33
CA LEU A 137 6.37 -4.98 -9.76
C LEU A 137 7.53 -4.41 -10.57
N VAL A 138 7.48 -4.59 -11.90
CA VAL A 138 8.49 -4.12 -12.84
C VAL A 138 7.80 -3.58 -14.08
N PRO A 139 7.74 -2.26 -14.28
CA PRO A 139 7.04 -1.66 -15.42
C PRO A 139 7.51 -2.23 -16.77
N GLY A 140 6.56 -2.72 -17.56
CA GLY A 140 6.80 -3.33 -18.88
C GLY A 140 7.31 -4.76 -18.86
N ARG A 141 7.33 -5.43 -17.70
CA ARG A 141 7.83 -6.80 -17.57
C ARG A 141 6.98 -7.82 -18.30
N THR A 142 5.69 -7.64 -18.37
CA THR A 142 4.77 -8.55 -19.06
C THR A 142 5.12 -8.75 -20.54
N ALA A 143 5.70 -7.74 -21.20
CA ALA A 143 6.15 -7.84 -22.58
C ALA A 143 7.29 -8.87 -22.79
N ASP A 144 8.04 -9.18 -21.72
CA ASP A 144 9.14 -10.14 -21.74
C ASP A 144 8.70 -11.57 -21.41
N LEU A 145 7.45 -11.75 -20.97
CA LEU A 145 6.93 -13.01 -20.47
C LEU A 145 5.99 -13.68 -21.46
N ARG A 146 5.90 -15.00 -21.40
CA ARG A 146 4.80 -15.72 -22.06
C ARG A 146 3.48 -15.42 -21.34
N ALA A 147 2.38 -15.51 -22.07
CA ALA A 147 1.05 -15.42 -21.47
C ALA A 147 0.81 -16.52 -20.42
N SER A 148 0.00 -16.20 -19.42
CA SER A 148 -0.45 -17.17 -18.43
C SER A 148 -1.26 -18.29 -19.06
N THR A 149 -1.01 -19.53 -18.66
CA THR A 149 -1.76 -20.70 -19.10
C THR A 149 -3.10 -20.79 -18.39
N GLU A 150 -4.08 -21.50 -18.96
CA GLU A 150 -5.35 -21.76 -18.30
C GLU A 150 -5.18 -22.46 -16.93
N GLN A 151 -4.18 -23.33 -16.80
CA GLN A 151 -3.90 -24.02 -15.55
C GLN A 151 -3.40 -23.06 -14.46
N GLU A 152 -2.52 -22.12 -14.81
CA GLU A 152 -2.03 -21.07 -13.90
C GLU A 152 -3.17 -20.14 -13.48
N LEU A 153 -4.02 -19.73 -14.42
CA LEU A 153 -5.20 -18.94 -14.12
C LEU A 153 -6.16 -19.69 -13.18
N LYS A 154 -6.40 -20.98 -13.40
CA LYS A 154 -7.25 -21.81 -12.51
C LYS A 154 -6.64 -22.01 -11.12
N ALA A 155 -5.32 -22.07 -11.01
CA ALA A 155 -4.61 -22.24 -9.74
C ALA A 155 -4.53 -20.95 -8.90
N THR A 156 -4.87 -19.80 -9.49
CA THR A 156 -4.80 -18.48 -8.86
C THR A 156 -6.20 -17.95 -8.59
N THR A 157 -6.48 -17.50 -7.37
CA THR A 157 -7.65 -16.65 -7.05
C THR A 157 -7.22 -15.19 -7.09
N LEU A 158 -7.95 -14.39 -7.82
CA LEU A 158 -7.82 -12.93 -7.84
C LEU A 158 -9.04 -12.32 -7.16
N LEU A 159 -8.79 -11.45 -6.20
CA LEU A 159 -9.83 -10.65 -5.55
C LEU A 159 -9.65 -9.17 -5.90
N GLY A 160 -10.78 -8.49 -6.04
CA GLY A 160 -10.87 -7.05 -6.18
C GLY A 160 -11.78 -6.47 -5.09
N MET A 161 -11.51 -5.23 -4.71
CA MET A 161 -12.32 -4.47 -3.76
C MET A 161 -12.47 -3.04 -4.29
N THR A 162 -13.71 -2.61 -4.55
CA THR A 162 -13.97 -1.18 -4.78
C THR A 162 -13.77 -0.43 -3.46
N ILE A 163 -12.95 0.60 -3.48
CA ILE A 163 -12.68 1.44 -2.30
C ILE A 163 -13.87 2.35 -2.10
N THR A 164 -14.68 2.06 -1.08
CA THR A 164 -15.89 2.81 -0.77
C THR A 164 -15.70 3.88 0.28
N GLU A 165 -14.78 3.63 1.22
CA GLU A 165 -14.36 4.58 2.24
C GLU A 165 -12.85 4.48 2.43
N ALA A 166 -12.20 5.61 2.66
CA ALA A 166 -10.78 5.66 2.96
C ALA A 166 -10.43 6.84 3.87
N SER A 167 -9.28 6.70 4.54
CA SER A 167 -8.59 7.80 5.18
C SER A 167 -7.09 7.57 5.12
N GLY A 168 -6.35 8.64 4.97
CA GLY A 168 -4.91 8.64 5.14
C GLY A 168 -4.52 9.37 6.42
N LYS A 169 -3.32 9.10 6.90
CA LYS A 169 -2.70 9.86 7.96
C LYS A 169 -1.22 10.04 7.65
N ILE A 170 -0.80 11.30 7.54
CA ILE A 170 0.55 11.68 7.12
C ILE A 170 1.18 12.54 8.19
N ARG A 171 2.40 12.21 8.59
CA ARG A 171 3.27 13.04 9.39
C ARG A 171 4.61 13.20 8.70
N SER A 172 5.01 14.44 8.53
CA SER A 172 6.34 14.85 8.06
C SER A 172 6.84 15.99 8.92
N GLY A 173 8.13 16.18 8.98
CA GLY A 173 8.73 17.32 9.68
C GLY A 173 9.67 16.92 10.80
N GLY A 174 10.14 17.94 11.50
CA GLY A 174 11.18 17.82 12.52
C GLY A 174 10.66 17.51 13.92
N VAL A 175 11.50 17.83 14.87
CA VAL A 175 11.25 17.73 16.30
C VAL A 175 10.34 18.89 16.76
N HIS A 176 9.45 18.58 17.68
CA HIS A 176 8.62 19.54 18.41
C HIS A 176 8.83 19.30 19.90
N ASP A 177 9.92 19.83 20.44
CA ASP A 177 10.20 19.75 21.88
C ASP A 177 9.35 20.75 22.68
N ASN A 178 9.12 20.43 23.93
CA ASN A 178 8.61 21.42 24.89
C ASN A 178 9.70 22.49 25.13
N PRO A 179 9.32 23.76 25.35
CA PRO A 179 10.28 24.83 25.63
C PRO A 179 11.22 24.52 26.80
N GLU A 180 10.75 23.76 27.80
CA GLU A 180 11.52 23.36 28.99
C GLU A 180 12.68 22.42 28.63
N ASP A 181 12.53 21.60 27.58
CA ASP A 181 13.54 20.63 27.13
C ASP A 181 14.60 21.29 26.23
N SER A 182 14.43 22.55 25.86
CA SER A 182 15.34 23.26 24.94
C SER A 182 16.78 23.41 25.47
N GLN A 183 16.96 23.30 26.78
CA GLN A 183 18.26 23.37 27.47
C GLN A 183 19.01 22.02 27.49
N GLU A 184 18.33 20.94 27.15
CA GLU A 184 18.95 19.62 27.12
C GLU A 184 19.99 19.53 25.98
N THR A 185 21.15 18.97 26.32
CA THR A 185 22.30 18.88 25.38
C THR A 185 22.29 17.63 24.50
N VAL A 186 21.27 16.76 24.65
CA VAL A 186 21.14 15.56 23.84
C VAL A 186 20.81 15.94 22.40
N TRP A 187 21.36 15.19 21.44
CA TRP A 187 21.07 15.38 20.03
C TRP A 187 19.58 15.15 19.73
N ALA A 188 18.97 16.03 18.95
CA ALA A 188 17.59 15.91 18.50
C ALA A 188 17.52 16.18 16.99
N GLY A 189 16.66 15.43 16.29
CA GLY A 189 16.54 15.54 14.84
C GLY A 189 15.76 14.39 14.23
N VAL A 190 15.88 14.20 12.92
CA VAL A 190 15.24 13.14 12.17
C VAL A 190 16.28 12.20 11.59
N LEU A 191 16.13 10.90 11.89
CA LEU A 191 16.82 9.82 11.20
C LEU A 191 15.93 9.34 10.06
N GLY A 192 16.30 9.62 8.81
CA GLY A 192 15.55 9.19 7.61
C GLY A 192 15.52 7.67 7.48
N VAL A 193 14.39 7.16 7.03
CA VAL A 193 14.18 5.74 6.68
C VAL A 193 13.73 5.66 5.24
N GLU A 194 14.35 4.77 4.47
CA GLU A 194 14.04 4.53 3.06
C GLU A 194 13.93 3.04 2.77
N THR A 195 12.97 2.67 1.94
CA THR A 195 12.94 1.36 1.28
C THR A 195 13.41 1.54 -0.16
N ARG A 196 14.42 0.77 -0.58
CA ARG A 196 14.97 0.88 -1.94
C ARG A 196 15.28 -0.47 -2.56
N PHE A 197 15.25 -0.53 -3.87
CA PHE A 197 15.78 -1.66 -4.64
C PHE A 197 17.31 -1.59 -4.63
N THR A 198 17.98 -2.65 -4.19
CA THR A 198 19.44 -2.64 -3.91
C THR A 198 20.25 -3.31 -4.99
N GLU A 199 19.87 -4.48 -5.46
CA GLU A 199 20.65 -5.28 -6.39
C GLU A 199 19.79 -6.23 -7.23
N LEU A 200 20.33 -6.71 -8.34
CA LEU A 200 19.78 -7.78 -9.17
C LEU A 200 20.67 -9.01 -9.00
N THR A 201 20.12 -10.07 -8.41
CA THR A 201 20.80 -11.35 -8.28
C THR A 201 20.17 -12.33 -9.26
N PRO A 202 20.89 -12.78 -10.31
CA PRO A 202 20.36 -13.79 -11.23
C PRO A 202 20.20 -15.12 -10.51
N ASP A 203 19.26 -15.96 -10.95
CA ASP A 203 19.22 -17.35 -10.51
C ASP A 203 20.29 -18.20 -11.24
N ASP A 204 20.53 -19.42 -10.74
CA ASP A 204 21.57 -20.32 -11.23
C ASP A 204 21.30 -20.81 -12.66
N GLU A 205 20.04 -20.75 -13.13
CA GLU A 205 19.62 -21.18 -14.47
C GLU A 205 19.64 -20.03 -15.50
N THR A 206 19.87 -18.80 -15.03
CA THR A 206 19.95 -17.63 -15.93
C THR A 206 21.17 -17.80 -16.87
N PRO A 207 20.98 -17.78 -18.20
CA PRO A 207 22.10 -17.89 -19.13
C PRO A 207 23.17 -16.83 -18.85
N VAL A 208 24.45 -17.23 -18.87
CA VAL A 208 25.60 -16.34 -18.58
C VAL A 208 25.61 -15.06 -19.43
N LEU A 209 25.06 -15.13 -20.65
CA LEU A 209 24.96 -14.01 -21.57
C LEU A 209 23.64 -13.23 -21.43
N ALA A 210 22.72 -13.65 -20.58
CA ALA A 210 21.47 -12.93 -20.35
C ALA A 210 21.74 -11.69 -19.51
N GLU A 211 21.58 -10.53 -20.10
CA GLU A 211 21.61 -9.27 -19.38
C GLU A 211 20.24 -8.98 -18.77
N ALA A 212 20.22 -8.38 -17.56
CA ALA A 212 18.99 -7.90 -16.98
C ALA A 212 18.35 -6.84 -17.90
N ALA A 213 17.05 -6.99 -18.15
CA ALA A 213 16.31 -6.05 -18.98
C ALA A 213 16.40 -4.62 -18.43
N GLU A 214 16.32 -3.64 -19.31
CA GLU A 214 16.49 -2.21 -18.97
C GLU A 214 15.48 -1.74 -17.91
N ASN A 215 14.24 -2.25 -17.94
CA ASN A 215 13.21 -1.95 -16.97
C ASN A 215 13.61 -2.39 -15.54
N LEU A 216 14.29 -3.55 -15.39
CA LEU A 216 14.83 -4.00 -14.11
C LEU A 216 15.97 -3.10 -13.63
N ARG A 217 16.90 -2.75 -14.53
CA ARG A 217 18.03 -1.87 -14.17
C ARG A 217 17.57 -0.49 -13.71
N ARG A 218 16.49 0.04 -14.29
CA ARG A 218 15.91 1.33 -13.91
C ARG A 218 15.30 1.35 -12.51
N LEU A 219 15.04 0.19 -11.91
CA LEU A 219 14.56 0.11 -10.53
C LEU A 219 15.70 0.25 -9.51
N LEU A 220 16.93 -0.13 -9.86
CA LEU A 220 18.06 -0.06 -8.92
C LEU A 220 18.25 1.35 -8.36
N GLY A 221 18.33 1.43 -7.04
CA GLY A 221 18.48 2.69 -6.32
C GLY A 221 17.19 3.50 -6.18
N LYS A 222 16.08 3.11 -6.83
CA LYS A 222 14.79 3.77 -6.59
C LYS A 222 14.34 3.56 -5.15
N VAL A 223 13.82 4.64 -4.57
CA VAL A 223 13.21 4.69 -3.24
C VAL A 223 11.69 4.57 -3.39
N ILE A 224 11.06 3.84 -2.48
CA ILE A 224 9.62 3.61 -2.40
C ILE A 224 9.00 4.57 -1.39
#